data_381c0ac828a9b40b4f8b4221bf0671e6
#
_entry.id   381c0ac828a9b40b4f8b4221bf0671e6
#
_cell.length_a   1.000
_cell.length_b   1.000
_cell.length_c   1.000
_cell.angle_alpha   90.00
_cell.angle_beta   90.00
_cell.angle_gamma   90.00
#
_symmetry.space_group_name_H-M   'P 1'
#
loop_
_entity.id
_entity.type
_entity.pdbx_description
1 polymer ?
#
loop_
_entity_poly.entity_id
_entity_poly.type
_entity_poly.pdbx_seq_one_letter_code
_entity_poly.pdbx_strand_id
1 'polypeptide(L)' 'MSELEEQLLEVWRRWPHDQQRGRRVAAYKVLGLTEVRALQIVNGLLTDPAAWGHDPVTVARLRRLRDSRVRRAG' A
#
# COMPACT_ATOMS: atom_id res chain seq x y z
N MET A 1 5.33 0.37 -14.00
CA MET A 1 5.60 0.46 -12.55
C MET A 1 7.06 0.12 -12.27
N SER A 2 7.64 0.75 -11.26
CA SER A 2 8.99 0.40 -10.80
C SER A 2 8.96 -0.88 -9.96
N GLU A 3 10.14 -1.51 -9.82
CA GLU A 3 10.27 -2.68 -8.95
C GLU A 3 9.89 -2.37 -7.51
N LEU A 4 10.29 -1.19 -7.00
CA LEU A 4 9.94 -0.77 -5.65
C LEU A 4 8.43 -0.67 -5.46
N GLU A 5 7.73 -0.11 -6.43
CA GLU A 5 6.26 0.01 -6.38
C GLU A 5 5.60 -1.37 -6.38
N GLU A 6 6.09 -2.30 -7.20
CA GLU A 6 5.60 -3.68 -7.21
C GLU A 6 5.83 -4.38 -5.88
N GLN A 7 7.00 -4.17 -5.26
CA GLN A 7 7.32 -4.74 -3.95
C GLN A 7 6.43 -4.17 -2.86
N LEU A 8 6.08 -2.89 -2.92
CA LEU A 8 5.16 -2.28 -1.95
C LEU A 8 3.75 -2.86 -2.07
N LEU A 9 3.26 -3.08 -3.28
CA LEU A 9 1.97 -3.76 -3.48
C LEU A 9 2.02 -5.19 -2.94
N GLU A 10 3.14 -5.89 -3.13
CA GLU A 10 3.33 -7.24 -2.59
C GLU A 10 3.28 -7.25 -1.06
N VAL A 11 3.87 -6.26 -0.41
CA VAL A 11 3.81 -6.12 1.06
C VAL A 11 2.35 -6.03 1.52
N TRP A 12 1.55 -5.21 0.87
CA TRP A 12 0.14 -5.05 1.22
C TRP A 12 -0.71 -6.26 0.83
N ARG A 13 -0.37 -6.95 -0.23
CA ARG A 13 -1.02 -8.20 -0.59
C ARG A 13 -0.80 -9.27 0.47
N ARG A 14 0.43 -9.35 0.98
CA ARG A 14 0.86 -10.37 1.92
C ARG A 14 0.36 -10.10 3.34
N TRP A 15 0.37 -8.82 3.75
CA TRP A 15 -0.02 -8.41 5.11
C TRP A 15 -1.05 -7.28 5.07
N PRO A 16 -2.32 -7.59 4.72
CA PRO A 16 -3.33 -6.55 4.51
C PRO A 16 -4.03 -6.05 5.77
N HIS A 17 -3.87 -6.72 6.91
CA HIS A 17 -4.64 -6.43 8.13
C HIS A 17 -3.91 -5.43 9.04
N ASP A 18 -4.69 -4.68 9.84
CA ASP A 18 -4.13 -3.69 10.78
C ASP A 18 -3.15 -4.33 11.76
N GLN A 19 -3.44 -5.53 12.25
CA GLN A 19 -2.58 -6.25 13.18
C GLN A 19 -1.22 -6.62 12.56
N GLN A 20 -1.10 -6.53 11.25
CA GLN A 20 0.12 -6.87 10.51
C GLN A 20 0.97 -5.65 10.18
N ARG A 21 0.63 -4.48 10.73
CA ARG A 21 1.40 -3.25 10.48
C ARG A 21 2.88 -3.41 10.81
N GLY A 22 3.22 -4.08 11.91
CA GLY A 22 4.60 -4.32 12.29
C GLY A 22 5.38 -5.09 11.21
N ARG A 23 4.73 -6.06 10.57
CA ARG A 23 5.35 -6.82 9.48
C ARG A 23 5.56 -5.93 8.25
N ARG A 24 4.59 -5.06 7.94
CA ARG A 24 4.74 -4.11 6.83
C ARG A 24 5.88 -3.13 7.08
N VAL A 25 5.95 -2.57 8.29
CA VAL A 25 7.02 -1.62 8.65
C VAL A 25 8.40 -2.28 8.54
N ALA A 26 8.53 -3.52 9.00
CA ALA A 26 9.78 -4.28 8.88
C ALA A 26 10.16 -4.48 7.40
N ALA A 27 9.18 -4.80 6.54
CA ALA A 27 9.41 -4.95 5.11
C ALA A 27 9.85 -3.62 4.46
N TYR A 28 9.25 -2.49 4.86
CA TYR A 28 9.67 -1.18 4.35
C TYR A 28 11.13 -0.89 4.68
N LYS A 29 11.58 -1.23 5.90
CA LYS A 29 12.99 -1.06 6.29
C LYS A 29 13.93 -1.84 5.39
N VAL A 30 13.57 -3.06 5.04
CA VAL A 30 14.35 -3.88 4.11
C VAL A 30 14.46 -3.19 2.75
N LEU A 31 13.41 -2.49 2.34
CA LEU A 31 13.39 -1.72 1.09
C LEU A 31 14.05 -0.34 1.20
N GLY A 32 14.56 0.01 2.38
CA GLY A 32 15.19 1.31 2.61
C GLY A 32 14.22 2.46 2.82
N LEU A 33 12.99 2.16 3.25
CA LEU A 33 11.92 3.16 3.39
C LEU A 33 11.45 3.31 4.83
N THR A 34 11.12 4.56 5.20
CA THR A 34 10.30 4.82 6.39
C THR A 34 8.85 4.48 6.08
N GLU A 35 8.05 4.27 7.11
CA GLU A 35 6.61 4.04 6.94
C GLU A 35 5.94 5.22 6.21
N VAL A 36 6.28 6.45 6.59
CA VAL A 36 5.71 7.65 5.97
C VAL A 36 5.99 7.68 4.47
N ARG A 37 7.24 7.43 4.09
CA ARG A 37 7.62 7.44 2.67
C ARG A 37 6.94 6.31 1.89
N ALA A 38 6.90 5.11 2.49
CA ALA A 38 6.22 3.97 1.87
C ALA A 38 4.75 4.27 1.62
N LEU A 39 4.06 4.85 2.61
CA LEU A 39 2.64 5.19 2.47
C LEU A 39 2.39 6.30 1.44
N GLN A 40 3.30 7.25 1.30
CA GLN A 40 3.23 8.27 0.24
C GLN A 40 3.28 7.62 -1.14
N ILE A 41 4.20 6.69 -1.34
CA ILE A 41 4.32 5.96 -2.61
C ILE A 41 3.06 5.13 -2.88
N VAL A 42 2.62 4.37 -1.89
CA VAL A 42 1.41 3.54 -2.00
C VAL A 42 0.19 4.38 -2.34
N ASN A 43 0.03 5.53 -1.69
CA ASN A 43 -1.09 6.42 -1.96
C ASN A 43 -1.11 6.88 -3.42
N GLY A 44 0.05 7.16 -4.00
CA GLY A 44 0.15 7.51 -5.42
C GLY A 44 -0.24 6.36 -6.35
N LEU A 45 -0.03 5.11 -5.93
CA LEU A 45 -0.39 3.95 -6.74
C LEU A 45 -1.91 3.74 -6.84
N LEU A 46 -2.68 4.28 -5.93
CA LEU A 46 -4.14 4.07 -5.90
C LEU A 46 -4.86 4.69 -7.10
N THR A 47 -4.23 5.65 -7.77
CA THR A 47 -4.77 6.31 -8.97
C THR A 47 -3.95 5.98 -10.22
N ASP A 48 -2.99 5.06 -10.12
CA ASP A 48 -2.11 4.68 -11.23
C ASP A 48 -2.71 3.50 -12.00
N PRO A 49 -3.05 3.66 -13.29
CA PRO A 49 -3.58 2.55 -14.09
C PRO A 49 -2.64 1.34 -14.14
N ALA A 50 -1.32 1.55 -14.10
CA ALA A 50 -0.35 0.46 -14.11
C ALA A 50 -0.46 -0.39 -12.85
N ALA A 51 -0.70 0.24 -11.69
CA ALA A 51 -0.91 -0.49 -10.43
C ALA A 51 -2.19 -1.31 -10.48
N TRP A 52 -3.27 -0.75 -11.01
CA TRP A 52 -4.53 -1.46 -11.22
C TRP A 52 -4.37 -2.67 -12.13
N GLY A 53 -3.57 -2.54 -13.19
CA GLY A 53 -3.29 -3.65 -14.09
C GLY A 53 -2.41 -4.72 -13.46
N HIS A 54 -1.52 -4.31 -12.56
CA HIS A 54 -0.58 -5.23 -11.90
C HIS A 54 -1.25 -6.07 -10.80
N ASP A 55 -2.02 -5.42 -9.92
CA ASP A 55 -2.67 -6.10 -8.78
C ASP A 55 -3.97 -5.39 -8.41
N PRO A 56 -5.06 -5.64 -9.17
CA PRO A 56 -6.33 -4.94 -8.94
C PRO A 56 -6.94 -5.25 -7.57
N VAL A 57 -6.74 -6.45 -7.05
CA VAL A 57 -7.32 -6.84 -5.75
C VAL A 57 -6.72 -6.02 -4.62
N THR A 58 -5.39 -5.91 -4.58
CA THR A 58 -4.69 -5.15 -3.53
C THR A 58 -5.00 -3.65 -3.66
N VAL A 59 -4.98 -3.11 -4.87
CA VAL A 59 -5.28 -1.69 -5.09
C VAL A 59 -6.72 -1.37 -4.68
N ALA A 60 -7.69 -2.21 -5.04
CA ALA A 60 -9.09 -2.02 -4.64
C ALA A 60 -9.25 -2.06 -3.11
N ARG A 61 -8.53 -2.98 -2.44
CA ARG A 61 -8.54 -3.10 -0.99
C ARG A 61 -7.98 -1.85 -0.31
N LEU A 62 -6.85 -1.34 -0.81
CA LEU A 62 -6.22 -0.12 -0.31
C LEU A 62 -7.12 1.11 -0.50
N ARG A 63 -7.80 1.22 -1.64
CA ARG A 63 -8.75 2.31 -1.88
C ARG A 63 -9.91 2.27 -0.91
N ARG A 64 -10.43 1.11 -0.60
CA ARG A 64 -11.50 0.95 0.40
C ARG A 64 -11.05 1.40 1.79
N LEU A 65 -9.82 1.08 2.17
CA LEU A 65 -9.26 1.53 3.45
C LEU A 65 -9.14 3.05 3.51
N ARG A 66 -8.65 3.68 2.43
CA ARG A 66 -8.55 5.13 2.33
C ARG A 66 -9.93 5.78 2.44
N ASP A 67 -10.90 5.29 1.68
CA ASP A 67 -12.24 5.86 1.66
C ASP A 67 -12.94 5.68 3.01
N SER A 68 -12.73 4.57 3.69
CA SER A 68 -13.24 4.33 5.03
C SER A 68 -12.69 5.33 6.05
N ARG A 69 -11.39 5.66 5.97
CA ARG A 69 -10.77 6.67 6.85
C ARG A 69 -11.34 8.06 6.61
N VAL A 70 -11.54 8.43 5.35
CA VAL A 70 -12.15 9.72 4.99
C VAL A 70 -13.56 9.83 5.54
N ARG A 71 -14.35 8.77 5.45
CA ARG A 71 -15.72 8.73 6.00
C ARG A 71 -15.71 8.88 7.52
N ARG A 72 -14.75 8.29 8.23
CA ARG A 72 -14.65 8.41 9.69
C ARG A 72 -14.22 9.80 10.12
N ALA A 73 -13.39 10.47 9.32
CA ALA A 73 -12.93 11.83 9.62
C ALA A 73 -13.99 12.89 9.32
N GLY A 74 -14.92 12.58 8.46
CA GLY A 74 -16.06 13.46 8.15
C GLY A 74 -17.20 13.20 9.10
#